data_f60ed613dcc636ac63c4a7447776b144
#
_entry.id   f60ed613dcc636ac63c4a7447776b144
#
_cell.length_a   1.000
_cell.length_b   1.000
_cell.length_c   1.000
_cell.angle_alpha   90.00
_cell.angle_beta   90.00
_cell.angle_gamma   90.00
#
_symmetry.space_group_name_H-M   'P 1'
#
loop_
_entity.id
_entity.type
_entity.pdbx_description
1 polymer ?
#
loop_
_entity_poly.entity_id
_entity_poly.type
_entity_poly.pdbx_seq_one_letter_code
_entity_poly.pdbx_strand_id
1 'polypeptide(L)'
;MIEKYREMVGIALIIISFSWLFVLPFIPLKSNQTITANLFTESHYVLVFFGYPGCRDICSPVLQRLQKIYERCANPQQLAVVFVNLWEEMSKNETQQYAQFFHKDFIGLAFSNELNQLFGAWKIPQPNGQLIHSDYIYLLEKFEYNQWIIKELFKKTFSEEQLLSQLQCF
;
A
#
# COMPACT_ATOMS: atom_id res chain seq x y z
N MET A 1 -16.53 -22.66 46.14
CA MET A 1 -15.97 -23.28 44.92
C MET A 1 -16.42 -22.55 43.64
N ILE A 2 -17.71 -22.21 43.51
CA ILE A 2 -18.30 -21.51 42.34
C ILE A 2 -17.72 -20.10 42.14
N GLU A 3 -17.47 -19.37 43.21
CA GLU A 3 -16.95 -18.00 43.13
C GLU A 3 -15.54 -17.91 42.57
N LYS A 4 -14.66 -18.81 42.99
CA LYS A 4 -13.29 -18.92 42.51
C LYS A 4 -13.22 -19.32 40.99
N TYR A 5 -14.20 -20.11 40.55
CA TYR A 5 -14.33 -20.50 39.14
C TYR A 5 -14.76 -19.29 38.26
N ARG A 6 -15.69 -18.46 38.76
CA ARG A 6 -16.11 -17.22 38.08
C ARG A 6 -14.97 -16.21 37.91
N GLU A 7 -14.12 -16.06 38.94
CA GLU A 7 -12.93 -15.18 38.86
C GLU A 7 -11.93 -15.70 37.82
N MET A 8 -11.65 -17.01 37.81
CA MET A 8 -10.74 -17.60 36.82
C MET A 8 -11.26 -17.44 35.40
N VAL A 9 -12.56 -17.61 35.15
CA VAL A 9 -13.18 -17.42 33.84
C VAL A 9 -13.09 -15.95 33.43
N GLY A 10 -13.31 -15.00 34.32
CA GLY A 10 -13.17 -13.57 34.05
C GLY A 10 -11.76 -13.19 33.64
N ILE A 11 -10.74 -13.68 34.36
CA ILE A 11 -9.33 -13.45 34.04
C ILE A 11 -8.96 -14.05 32.66
N ALA A 12 -9.41 -15.27 32.38
CA ALA A 12 -9.17 -15.93 31.10
C ALA A 12 -9.77 -15.13 29.92
N LEU A 13 -10.99 -14.61 30.06
CA LEU A 13 -11.63 -13.79 29.04
C LEU A 13 -10.88 -12.46 28.79
N ILE A 14 -10.37 -11.83 29.85
CA ILE A 14 -9.56 -10.61 29.72
C ILE A 14 -8.26 -10.93 28.95
N ILE A 15 -7.56 -12.00 29.29
CA ILE A 15 -6.30 -12.39 28.62
C ILE A 15 -6.57 -12.68 27.13
N ILE A 16 -7.65 -13.41 26.81
CA ILE A 16 -8.04 -13.70 25.43
C ILE A 16 -8.34 -12.40 24.67
N SER A 17 -9.11 -11.48 25.26
CA SER A 17 -9.43 -10.19 24.64
C SER A 17 -8.18 -9.36 24.37
N PHE A 18 -7.24 -9.31 25.30
CA PHE A 18 -5.97 -8.61 25.10
C PHE A 18 -5.12 -9.26 24.01
N SER A 19 -5.09 -10.58 23.94
CA SER A 19 -4.35 -11.31 22.89
C SER A 19 -4.84 -10.97 21.48
N TRP A 20 -6.13 -10.77 21.30
CA TRP A 20 -6.73 -10.36 20.01
C TRP A 20 -6.24 -8.98 19.55
N LEU A 21 -6.01 -8.04 20.47
CA LEU A 21 -5.50 -6.71 20.13
C LEU A 21 -4.08 -6.76 19.50
N PHE A 22 -3.28 -7.75 19.85
CA PHE A 22 -1.95 -7.94 19.28
C PHE A 22 -1.97 -8.65 17.92
N VAL A 23 -3.01 -9.43 17.63
CA VAL A 23 -3.13 -10.17 16.35
C VAL A 23 -3.75 -9.31 15.25
N LEU A 24 -4.72 -8.44 15.59
CA LEU A 24 -5.42 -7.58 14.63
C LEU A 24 -4.51 -6.77 13.69
N PRO A 25 -3.38 -6.18 14.14
CA PRO A 25 -2.49 -5.42 13.26
C PRO A 25 -1.79 -6.25 12.19
N PHE A 26 -1.74 -7.58 12.34
CA PHE A 26 -1.05 -8.49 11.41
C PHE A 26 -1.99 -9.14 10.40
N ILE A 27 -3.31 -8.95 10.54
CA ILE A 27 -4.28 -9.46 9.58
C ILE A 27 -4.26 -8.53 8.36
N PRO A 28 -3.97 -9.05 7.14
CA PRO A 28 -4.05 -8.25 5.93
C PRO A 28 -5.51 -7.80 5.70
N LEU A 29 -5.67 -6.52 5.40
CA LEU A 29 -6.98 -5.96 5.10
C LEU A 29 -7.34 -6.34 3.66
N LYS A 30 -8.16 -7.37 3.51
CA LYS A 30 -8.75 -7.71 2.21
C LYS A 30 -9.91 -6.76 1.93
N SER A 31 -9.93 -6.20 0.74
CA SER A 31 -11.01 -5.36 0.27
C SER A 31 -11.45 -5.87 -1.10
N ASN A 32 -12.74 -5.85 -1.37
CA ASN A 32 -13.27 -6.08 -2.73
C ASN A 32 -13.97 -4.81 -3.24
N GLN A 33 -13.52 -3.66 -2.76
CA GLN A 33 -14.07 -2.37 -3.18
C GLN A 33 -13.65 -2.08 -4.61
N THR A 34 -14.63 -1.83 -5.47
CA THR A 34 -14.37 -1.32 -6.82
C THR A 34 -14.18 0.18 -6.76
N ILE A 35 -13.12 0.65 -7.41
CA ILE A 35 -12.79 2.07 -7.54
C ILE A 35 -12.64 2.43 -9.01
N THR A 36 -12.94 3.68 -9.35
CA THR A 36 -12.68 4.24 -10.68
C THR A 36 -11.53 5.23 -10.57
N ALA A 37 -10.41 4.91 -11.19
CA ALA A 37 -9.22 5.76 -11.19
C ALA A 37 -8.44 5.62 -12.50
N ASN A 38 -8.01 6.74 -13.08
CA ASN A 38 -7.09 6.71 -14.19
C ASN A 38 -5.66 6.60 -13.65
N LEU A 39 -5.10 5.39 -13.71
CA LEU A 39 -3.74 5.08 -13.27
C LEU A 39 -2.73 5.05 -14.44
N PHE A 40 -3.18 5.45 -15.64
CA PHE A 40 -2.35 5.53 -16.85
C PHE A 40 -1.65 4.21 -17.21
N THR A 41 -2.31 3.08 -16.95
CA THR A 41 -1.81 1.74 -17.26
C THR A 41 -2.93 0.82 -17.68
N GLU A 42 -2.59 -0.16 -18.52
CA GLU A 42 -3.49 -1.24 -18.98
C GLU A 42 -3.13 -2.59 -18.33
N SER A 43 -2.20 -2.61 -17.39
CA SER A 43 -1.77 -3.82 -16.71
C SER A 43 -2.90 -4.47 -15.91
N HIS A 44 -2.86 -5.81 -15.79
CA HIS A 44 -3.88 -6.55 -15.04
C HIS A 44 -3.82 -6.29 -13.53
N TYR A 45 -2.62 -6.17 -13.00
CA TYR A 45 -2.37 -5.79 -11.60
C TYR A 45 -1.67 -4.44 -11.51
N VAL A 46 -2.00 -3.68 -10.47
CA VAL A 46 -1.33 -2.41 -10.17
C VAL A 46 -0.99 -2.35 -8.69
N LEU A 47 0.26 -2.03 -8.39
CA LEU A 47 0.71 -1.69 -7.05
C LEU A 47 0.76 -0.17 -6.92
N VAL A 48 -0.12 0.39 -6.10
CA VAL A 48 -0.17 1.83 -5.83
C VAL A 48 0.47 2.13 -4.49
N PHE A 49 1.44 3.03 -4.47
CA PHE A 49 2.11 3.48 -3.27
C PHE A 49 2.11 5.01 -3.18
N PHE A 50 1.69 5.52 -2.03
CA PHE A 50 1.64 6.96 -1.74
C PHE A 50 2.89 7.37 -0.95
N GLY A 51 3.53 8.46 -1.37
CA GLY A 51 4.73 8.94 -0.71
C GLY A 51 5.16 10.31 -1.23
N TYR A 52 6.40 10.71 -0.88
CA TYR A 52 6.99 11.94 -1.38
C TYR A 52 8.52 11.80 -1.52
N PRO A 53 9.15 12.48 -2.45
CA PRO A 53 10.60 12.55 -2.56
C PRO A 53 11.22 13.18 -1.31
N GLY A 54 12.30 12.56 -0.81
CA GLY A 54 12.92 12.97 0.46
C GLY A 54 12.50 12.15 1.67
N CYS A 55 11.45 11.33 1.57
CA CYS A 55 11.13 10.32 2.56
C CYS A 55 12.12 9.15 2.48
N ARG A 56 13.24 9.25 3.20
CA ARG A 56 14.33 8.24 3.13
C ARG A 56 13.97 6.95 3.85
N ASP A 57 13.20 7.05 4.94
CA ASP A 57 12.99 5.94 5.87
C ASP A 57 11.91 4.95 5.41
N ILE A 58 10.98 5.38 4.57
CA ILE A 58 9.85 4.56 4.12
C ILE A 58 9.81 4.44 2.61
N CYS A 59 9.77 5.57 1.88
CA CYS A 59 9.50 5.56 0.45
C CYS A 59 10.59 4.86 -0.36
N SER A 60 11.87 5.20 -0.12
CA SER A 60 12.97 4.60 -0.87
C SER A 60 13.09 3.09 -0.64
N PRO A 61 13.07 2.56 0.59
CA PRO A 61 13.07 1.11 0.82
C PRO A 61 11.86 0.39 0.21
N VAL A 62 10.67 0.98 0.29
CA VAL A 62 9.46 0.37 -0.30
C VAL A 62 9.59 0.31 -1.82
N LEU A 63 9.95 1.42 -2.49
CA LEU A 63 10.09 1.47 -3.93
C LEU A 63 11.19 0.53 -4.45
N GLN A 64 12.31 0.38 -3.74
CA GLN A 64 13.34 -0.60 -4.07
C GLN A 64 12.83 -2.05 -3.97
N ARG A 65 11.99 -2.35 -2.97
CA ARG A 65 11.37 -3.68 -2.85
C ARG A 65 10.33 -3.92 -3.95
N LEU A 66 9.53 -2.90 -4.30
CA LEU A 66 8.60 -2.97 -5.43
C LEU A 66 9.32 -3.16 -6.76
N GLN A 67 10.51 -2.55 -6.94
CA GLN A 67 11.37 -2.80 -8.09
C GLN A 67 11.76 -4.28 -8.20
N LYS A 68 12.25 -4.89 -7.11
CA LYS A 68 12.62 -6.32 -7.10
C LYS A 68 11.43 -7.23 -7.44
N ILE A 69 10.25 -6.91 -6.93
CA ILE A 69 9.03 -7.64 -7.24
C ILE A 69 8.66 -7.49 -8.71
N TYR A 70 8.72 -6.27 -9.23
CA TYR A 70 8.45 -5.98 -10.64
C TYR A 70 9.40 -6.75 -11.58
N GLU A 71 10.70 -6.76 -11.28
CA GLU A 71 11.71 -7.48 -12.05
C GLU A 71 11.55 -9.01 -11.99
N ARG A 72 10.98 -9.55 -10.92
CA ARG A 72 10.66 -10.98 -10.78
C ARG A 72 9.37 -11.38 -11.49
N CYS A 73 8.50 -10.42 -11.79
CA CYS A 73 7.30 -10.65 -12.57
C CYS A 73 7.67 -10.81 -14.05
N ALA A 74 7.59 -12.02 -14.59
CA ALA A 74 8.08 -12.35 -15.93
C ALA A 74 7.38 -11.61 -17.08
N ASN A 75 6.18 -11.05 -16.81
CA ASN A 75 5.41 -10.31 -17.81
C ASN A 75 5.09 -8.89 -17.34
N PRO A 76 5.82 -7.87 -17.86
CA PRO A 76 5.58 -6.47 -17.53
C PRO A 76 4.17 -5.96 -17.85
N GLN A 77 3.47 -6.61 -18.79
CA GLN A 77 2.09 -6.24 -19.13
C GLN A 77 1.08 -6.66 -18.05
N GLN A 78 1.49 -7.56 -17.15
CA GLN A 78 0.62 -8.01 -16.05
C GLN A 78 0.68 -7.13 -14.83
N LEU A 79 1.79 -6.45 -14.59
CA LEU A 79 2.02 -5.65 -13.40
C LEU A 79 2.48 -4.23 -13.74
N ALA A 80 1.86 -3.23 -13.13
CA ALA A 80 2.38 -1.87 -13.09
C ALA A 80 2.65 -1.44 -11.63
N VAL A 81 3.61 -0.55 -11.46
CA VAL A 81 3.86 0.14 -10.17
C VAL A 81 3.60 1.61 -10.37
N VAL A 82 2.69 2.15 -9.55
CA VAL A 82 2.27 3.55 -9.57
C VAL A 82 2.65 4.21 -8.27
N PHE A 83 3.51 5.20 -8.34
CA PHE A 83 3.85 6.08 -7.25
C PHE A 83 2.99 7.34 -7.30
N VAL A 84 2.22 7.61 -6.25
CA VAL A 84 1.39 8.82 -6.12
C VAL A 84 2.08 9.77 -5.15
N ASN A 85 2.42 10.96 -5.64
CA ASN A 85 3.08 11.96 -4.82
C ASN A 85 2.09 12.63 -3.87
N LEU A 86 2.49 12.79 -2.60
CA LEU A 86 1.74 13.49 -1.55
C LEU A 86 2.15 14.97 -1.39
N TRP A 87 3.19 15.40 -2.07
CA TRP A 87 3.70 16.78 -1.99
C TRP A 87 3.10 17.63 -3.10
N GLU A 88 2.31 18.64 -2.72
CA GLU A 88 1.53 19.48 -3.66
C GLU A 88 2.40 20.30 -4.59
N GLU A 89 3.57 20.73 -4.11
CA GLU A 89 4.48 21.61 -4.84
C GLU A 89 5.26 20.91 -5.96
N MET A 90 5.24 19.58 -5.97
CA MET A 90 6.00 18.81 -6.94
C MET A 90 5.24 18.61 -8.25
N SER A 91 5.86 18.97 -9.35
CA SER A 91 5.27 18.83 -10.68
C SER A 91 5.09 17.37 -11.11
N LYS A 92 4.23 17.15 -12.10
CA LYS A 92 4.02 15.82 -12.71
C LYS A 92 5.33 15.25 -13.27
N ASN A 93 6.15 16.08 -13.91
CA ASN A 93 7.41 15.63 -14.51
C ASN A 93 8.44 15.19 -13.46
N GLU A 94 8.59 15.95 -12.39
CA GLU A 94 9.47 15.59 -11.28
C GLU A 94 9.01 14.32 -10.59
N THR A 95 7.72 14.15 -10.37
CA THR A 95 7.15 12.92 -9.80
C THR A 95 7.42 11.72 -10.69
N GLN A 96 7.25 11.87 -12.01
CA GLN A 96 7.57 10.81 -12.96
C GLN A 96 9.07 10.45 -12.93
N GLN A 97 9.94 11.43 -12.92
CA GLN A 97 11.39 11.22 -12.82
C GLN A 97 11.77 10.51 -11.52
N TYR A 98 11.14 10.89 -10.40
CA TYR A 98 11.38 10.22 -9.12
C TYR A 98 10.95 8.74 -9.15
N ALA A 99 9.78 8.42 -9.70
CA ALA A 99 9.35 7.04 -9.85
C ALA A 99 10.32 6.25 -10.75
N GLN A 100 10.75 6.84 -11.87
CA GLN A 100 11.66 6.24 -12.83
C GLN A 100 13.09 6.08 -12.32
N PHE A 101 13.48 6.79 -11.26
CA PHE A 101 14.76 6.55 -10.59
C PHE A 101 14.87 5.12 -10.04
N PHE A 102 13.74 4.52 -9.63
CA PHE A 102 13.71 3.13 -9.14
C PHE A 102 13.56 2.13 -10.29
N HIS A 103 12.68 2.39 -11.24
CA HIS A 103 12.56 1.58 -12.44
C HIS A 103 11.94 2.39 -13.59
N LYS A 104 12.50 2.26 -14.81
CA LYS A 104 12.10 3.03 -16.01
C LYS A 104 10.62 2.94 -16.34
N ASP A 105 9.97 1.83 -16.00
CA ASP A 105 8.56 1.56 -16.29
C ASP A 105 7.62 1.96 -15.13
N PHE A 106 8.16 2.49 -14.02
CA PHE A 106 7.32 2.98 -12.93
C PHE A 106 6.63 4.27 -13.34
N ILE A 107 5.37 4.38 -12.93
CA ILE A 107 4.50 5.52 -13.25
C ILE A 107 4.47 6.45 -12.03
N GLY A 108 4.77 7.73 -12.24
CA GLY A 108 4.67 8.78 -11.23
C GLY A 108 3.45 9.64 -11.46
N LEU A 109 2.55 9.71 -10.49
CA LEU A 109 1.38 10.59 -10.51
C LEU A 109 1.58 11.74 -9.54
N ALA A 110 1.37 12.97 -10.02
CA ALA A 110 1.39 14.16 -9.18
C ALA A 110 0.32 14.07 -8.09
N PHE A 111 0.45 14.93 -7.08
CA PHE A 111 -0.55 15.08 -6.02
C PHE A 111 -1.96 15.22 -6.58
N SER A 112 -2.90 14.47 -6.02
CA SER A 112 -4.32 14.52 -6.35
C SER A 112 -5.15 14.29 -5.09
N ASN A 113 -5.97 15.28 -4.73
CA ASN A 113 -6.93 15.15 -3.64
C ASN A 113 -7.93 14.02 -3.89
N GLU A 114 -8.34 13.85 -5.15
CA GLU A 114 -9.28 12.81 -5.55
C GLU A 114 -8.68 11.41 -5.30
N LEU A 115 -7.45 11.16 -5.76
CA LEU A 115 -6.77 9.89 -5.49
C LEU A 115 -6.55 9.67 -3.99
N ASN A 116 -6.13 10.70 -3.26
CA ASN A 116 -5.91 10.58 -1.83
C ASN A 116 -7.19 10.18 -1.07
N GLN A 117 -8.33 10.80 -1.42
CA GLN A 117 -9.62 10.47 -0.82
C GLN A 117 -10.08 9.06 -1.22
N LEU A 118 -9.94 8.71 -2.50
CA LEU A 118 -10.36 7.42 -3.03
C LEU A 118 -9.64 6.25 -2.35
N PHE A 119 -8.35 6.40 -2.09
CA PHE A 119 -7.53 5.38 -1.43
C PHE A 119 -7.45 5.55 0.10
N GLY A 120 -8.05 6.60 0.66
CA GLY A 120 -7.89 6.93 2.08
C GLY A 120 -6.44 7.27 2.46
N ALA A 121 -5.65 7.74 1.51
CA ALA A 121 -4.30 8.18 1.77
C ALA A 121 -4.31 9.51 2.54
N TRP A 122 -3.46 9.61 3.56
CA TRP A 122 -3.37 10.78 4.40
C TRP A 122 -1.92 11.25 4.57
N LYS A 123 -1.76 12.53 4.88
CA LYS A 123 -0.48 13.15 5.22
C LYS A 123 -0.63 14.15 6.36
N ILE A 124 0.39 14.28 7.18
CA ILE A 124 0.48 15.27 8.26
C ILE A 124 1.82 15.98 8.13
N PRO A 125 1.84 17.27 7.79
CA PRO A 125 3.07 18.07 7.74
C PRO A 125 3.73 18.15 9.12
N GLN A 126 5.06 18.04 9.16
CA GLN A 126 5.87 18.19 10.35
C GLN A 126 6.62 19.54 10.32
N PRO A 127 6.97 20.12 11.49
CA PRO A 127 7.70 21.40 11.54
C PRO A 127 9.07 21.38 10.84
N ASN A 128 9.68 20.21 10.67
CA ASN A 128 10.96 20.01 9.99
C ASN A 128 10.83 19.88 8.47
N GLY A 129 9.65 20.13 7.89
CA GLY A 129 9.37 19.99 6.46
C GLY A 129 9.14 18.55 5.99
N GLN A 130 9.15 17.59 6.90
CA GLN A 130 8.79 16.20 6.55
C GLN A 130 7.28 15.98 6.59
N LEU A 131 6.82 14.90 5.95
CA LEU A 131 5.44 14.44 6.03
C LEU A 131 5.39 13.10 6.76
N ILE A 132 4.51 12.97 7.74
CA ILE A 132 4.02 11.66 8.17
C ILE A 132 2.85 11.31 7.27
N HIS A 133 2.85 10.11 6.72
CA HIS A 133 1.82 9.69 5.76
C HIS A 133 1.47 8.21 5.90
N SER A 134 0.36 7.82 5.26
CA SER A 134 -0.02 6.41 5.12
C SER A 134 1.10 5.62 4.41
N ASP A 135 1.44 4.46 4.95
CA ASP A 135 2.53 3.59 4.48
C ASP A 135 2.00 2.29 3.83
N TYR A 136 0.77 2.35 3.30
CA TYR A 136 0.14 1.21 2.64
C TYR A 136 0.52 1.13 1.16
N ILE A 137 0.67 -0.11 0.70
CA ILE A 137 0.74 -0.48 -0.71
C ILE A 137 -0.58 -1.13 -1.06
N TYR A 138 -1.25 -0.60 -2.07
CA TYR A 138 -2.54 -1.11 -2.54
C TYR A 138 -2.29 -2.04 -3.71
N LEU A 139 -2.73 -3.29 -3.62
CA LEU A 139 -2.80 -4.21 -4.73
C LEU A 139 -4.16 -4.07 -5.38
N LEU A 140 -4.17 -3.66 -6.65
CA LEU A 140 -5.35 -3.54 -7.47
C LEU A 140 -5.35 -4.61 -8.55
N GLU A 141 -6.54 -5.10 -8.88
CA GLU A 141 -6.80 -5.95 -10.03
C GLU A 141 -7.73 -5.23 -11.00
N LYS A 142 -7.41 -5.28 -12.27
CA LYS A 142 -8.23 -4.65 -13.32
C LYS A 142 -9.58 -5.36 -13.44
N PHE A 143 -10.66 -4.58 -13.38
CA PHE A 143 -12.03 -5.06 -13.59
C PHE A 143 -12.53 -4.66 -14.97
N GLU A 144 -12.52 -3.36 -15.28
CA GLU A 144 -12.88 -2.78 -16.58
C GLU A 144 -11.95 -1.59 -16.88
N TYR A 145 -12.21 -0.86 -17.98
CA TYR A 145 -11.44 0.34 -18.29
C TYR A 145 -11.53 1.38 -17.17
N ASN A 146 -10.38 1.76 -16.62
CA ASN A 146 -10.26 2.65 -15.45
C ASN A 146 -11.02 2.20 -14.19
N GLN A 147 -11.48 0.94 -14.14
CA GLN A 147 -12.10 0.36 -12.95
C GLN A 147 -11.21 -0.72 -12.35
N TRP A 148 -11.02 -0.63 -11.05
CA TRP A 148 -10.09 -1.47 -10.31
C TRP A 148 -10.75 -2.04 -9.06
N ILE A 149 -10.44 -3.27 -8.73
CA ILE A 149 -10.80 -3.89 -7.45
C ILE A 149 -9.59 -3.79 -6.53
N ILE A 150 -9.76 -3.20 -5.35
CA ILE A 150 -8.73 -3.24 -4.31
C ILE A 150 -8.75 -4.65 -3.71
N LYS A 151 -7.75 -5.46 -4.01
CA LYS A 151 -7.62 -6.84 -3.54
C LYS A 151 -7.08 -6.91 -2.11
N GLU A 152 -6.01 -6.19 -1.87
CA GLU A 152 -5.31 -6.24 -0.59
C GLU A 152 -4.53 -4.95 -0.31
N LEU A 153 -4.38 -4.64 0.98
CA LEU A 153 -3.53 -3.56 1.46
C LEU A 153 -2.35 -4.16 2.23
N PHE A 154 -1.14 -3.84 1.80
CA PHE A 154 0.09 -4.25 2.45
C PHE A 154 0.70 -3.09 3.21
N LYS A 155 1.21 -3.34 4.41
CA LYS A 155 2.04 -2.38 5.15
C LYS A 155 3.46 -2.37 4.58
N LYS A 156 4.25 -1.34 4.87
CA LYS A 156 5.67 -1.22 4.46
C LYS A 156 6.54 -2.44 4.81
N THR A 157 6.13 -3.22 5.83
CA THR A 157 6.83 -4.44 6.28
C THR A 157 6.33 -5.71 5.61
N PHE A 158 5.64 -5.60 4.46
CA PHE A 158 5.06 -6.74 3.74
C PHE A 158 6.09 -7.83 3.39
N SER A 159 5.62 -9.08 3.26
CA SER A 159 6.43 -10.16 2.70
C SER A 159 6.42 -10.10 1.17
N GLU A 160 7.60 -10.13 0.54
CA GLU A 160 7.71 -10.16 -0.93
C GLU A 160 7.08 -11.42 -1.51
N GLU A 161 7.25 -12.56 -0.83
CA GLU A 161 6.66 -13.85 -1.22
C GLU A 161 5.13 -13.81 -1.16
N GLN A 162 4.57 -13.20 -0.12
CA GLN A 162 3.12 -13.03 -0.01
C GLN A 162 2.58 -12.19 -1.17
N LEU A 163 3.23 -11.06 -1.48
CA LEU A 163 2.80 -10.21 -2.58
C LEU A 163 2.94 -10.92 -3.93
N LEU A 164 4.06 -11.60 -4.18
CA LEU A 164 4.28 -12.36 -5.42
C LEU A 164 3.25 -13.49 -5.61
N SER A 165 2.84 -14.16 -4.53
CA SER A 165 1.82 -15.21 -4.60
C SER A 165 0.45 -14.69 -5.05
N GLN A 166 0.16 -13.41 -4.83
CA GLN A 166 -1.09 -12.75 -5.25
C GLN A 166 -1.06 -12.28 -6.71
N LEU A 167 0.15 -12.00 -7.24
CA LEU A 167 0.32 -11.41 -8.56
C LEU A 167 0.24 -12.40 -9.71
N GLN A 168 0.22 -13.72 -9.46
CA GLN A 168 0.20 -14.78 -10.48
C GLN A 168 1.26 -14.54 -11.59
N CYS A 169 2.40 -14.01 -11.22
CA CYS A 169 3.48 -13.61 -12.13
C CYS A 169 4.38 -14.79 -12.59
N PHE A 170 3.94 -16.04 -12.43
CA PHE A 170 4.72 -17.24 -12.75
C PHE A 170 4.20 -17.94 -13.98
#